data_9793a591c824c951157bdf76d8571988
#
_entry.id   9793a591c824c951157bdf76d8571988
#
_cell.length_a   1.000
_cell.length_b   1.000
_cell.length_c   1.000
_cell.angle_alpha   90.00
_cell.angle_beta   90.00
_cell.angle_gamma   90.00
#
_symmetry.space_group_name_H-M   'P 1'
#
loop_
_entity.id
_entity.type
_entity.pdbx_description
1 polymer ?
#
loop_
_entity_poly.entity_id
_entity_poly.type
_entity_poly.pdbx_seq_one_letter_code
_entity_poly.pdbx_strand_id
1 'polypeptide(L)'
;MSDPVSTSDIAAMSFEDALAELEQIVRRLEAGQVKLDEAIQCYERGAQLKSHCEHKLNEAQQRVDRIVIGPDGEVGAAPAKLD
;
A
#
# COMPACT_ATOMS: atom_id res chain seq x y z
N MET A 1 -14.51 20.42 -2.23
CA MET A 1 -13.51 20.40 -2.54
C MET A 1 -12.70 19.45 -2.04
N SER A 2 -12.17 18.77 -2.69
CA SER A 2 -11.46 17.69 -2.19
C SER A 2 -10.11 18.08 -1.73
N ASP A 3 -9.69 17.42 -0.73
CA ASP A 3 -8.40 17.65 -0.17
C ASP A 3 -7.48 16.61 -0.76
N PRO A 4 -6.47 17.00 -1.49
CA PRO A 4 -5.61 16.03 -2.16
C PRO A 4 -4.88 15.11 -1.20
N VAL A 5 -4.78 15.49 0.05
CA VAL A 5 -4.10 14.62 0.99
C VAL A 5 -5.07 13.97 1.95
N SER A 6 -6.31 13.87 1.54
CA SER A 6 -7.30 13.27 2.42
C SER A 6 -7.00 11.79 2.63
N THR A 7 -6.86 11.38 3.87
CA THR A 7 -6.63 9.98 4.16
C THR A 7 -7.87 9.15 3.96
N SER A 8 -9.06 9.76 4.08
CA SER A 8 -10.26 8.97 3.86
C SER A 8 -10.39 8.57 2.41
N ASP A 9 -9.87 9.39 1.50
CA ASP A 9 -9.84 9.01 0.11
C ASP A 9 -8.97 7.76 -0.09
N ILE A 10 -7.80 7.77 0.52
CA ILE A 10 -6.89 6.64 0.41
C ILE A 10 -7.47 5.41 1.07
N ALA A 11 -8.12 5.57 2.19
CA ALA A 11 -8.67 4.44 2.91
C ALA A 11 -9.69 3.68 2.08
N ALA A 12 -10.33 4.35 1.13
CA ALA A 12 -11.31 3.72 0.28
C ALA A 12 -10.72 3.07 -0.96
N MET A 13 -9.44 3.22 -1.18
CA MET A 13 -8.81 2.71 -2.38
C MET A 13 -8.52 1.23 -2.26
N SER A 14 -8.58 0.54 -3.39
CA SER A 14 -8.11 -0.84 -3.43
C SER A 14 -6.58 -0.83 -3.38
N PHE A 15 -6.02 -1.99 -3.07
CA PHE A 15 -4.58 -2.12 -3.07
C PHE A 15 -4.00 -1.76 -4.44
N GLU A 16 -4.64 -2.27 -5.48
CA GLU A 16 -4.14 -2.03 -6.83
C GLU A 16 -4.15 -0.56 -7.20
N ASP A 17 -5.23 0.12 -6.84
CA ASP A 17 -5.31 1.54 -7.15
C ASP A 17 -4.29 2.34 -6.37
N ALA A 18 -4.12 2.01 -5.11
CA ALA A 18 -3.15 2.69 -4.28
C ALA A 18 -1.74 2.47 -4.80
N LEU A 19 -1.45 1.25 -5.20
CA LEU A 19 -0.13 0.94 -5.73
C LEU A 19 0.12 1.68 -7.03
N ALA A 20 -0.87 1.75 -7.90
CA ALA A 20 -0.72 2.45 -9.16
C ALA A 20 -0.43 3.92 -8.94
N GLU A 21 -1.14 4.52 -8.00
CA GLU A 21 -0.90 5.93 -7.73
C GLU A 21 0.48 6.14 -7.12
N LEU A 22 0.87 5.26 -6.24
CA LEU A 22 2.20 5.34 -5.63
C LEU A 22 3.29 5.27 -6.69
N GLU A 23 3.12 4.39 -7.65
CA GLU A 23 4.09 4.27 -8.72
C GLU A 23 4.19 5.54 -9.54
N GLN A 24 3.06 6.17 -9.79
CA GLN A 24 3.07 7.44 -10.51
C GLN A 24 3.80 8.52 -9.75
N ILE A 25 3.58 8.56 -8.44
CA ILE A 25 4.24 9.54 -7.61
C ILE A 25 5.76 9.33 -7.64
N VAL A 26 6.18 8.09 -7.55
CA VAL A 26 7.61 7.79 -7.59
C VAL A 26 8.21 8.25 -8.91
N ARG A 27 7.52 7.99 -10.01
CA ARG A 27 8.04 8.42 -11.31
C ARG A 27 8.15 9.92 -11.40
N ARG A 28 7.17 10.65 -10.87
CA ARG A 28 7.24 12.10 -10.90
C ARG A 28 8.40 12.61 -10.08
N LEU A 29 8.64 12.02 -8.94
CA LEU A 29 9.74 12.44 -8.10
C LEU A 29 11.07 12.09 -8.74
N GLU A 30 11.15 10.93 -9.37
CA GLU A 30 12.38 10.53 -10.03
C GLU A 30 12.70 11.41 -11.22
N ALA A 31 11.66 11.90 -11.88
CA ALA A 31 11.89 12.79 -13.01
C ALA A 31 12.50 14.11 -12.58
N GLY A 32 12.28 14.49 -11.33
CA GLY A 32 12.92 15.67 -10.81
C GLY A 32 12.40 16.97 -11.40
N GLN A 33 11.19 16.95 -11.94
CA GLN A 33 10.66 18.14 -12.58
C GLN A 33 9.54 18.79 -11.80
N VAL A 34 9.37 18.40 -10.55
CA VAL A 34 8.33 19.00 -9.73
C VAL A 34 8.95 20.07 -8.86
N LYS A 35 8.13 21.05 -8.54
CA LYS A 35 8.58 22.08 -7.62
C LYS A 35 8.66 21.49 -6.22
N LEU A 36 9.42 22.17 -5.37
CA LEU A 36 9.64 21.68 -4.03
C LEU A 36 8.35 21.44 -3.28
N ASP A 37 7.41 22.38 -3.36
CA ASP A 37 6.15 22.21 -2.66
C ASP A 37 5.41 20.99 -3.17
N GLU A 38 5.42 20.80 -4.47
CA GLU A 38 4.76 19.63 -5.06
C GLU A 38 5.47 18.36 -4.67
N ALA A 39 6.79 18.40 -4.60
CA ALA A 39 7.54 17.23 -4.20
C ALA A 39 7.19 16.83 -2.79
N ILE A 40 7.04 17.79 -1.90
CA ILE A 40 6.67 17.51 -0.52
C ILE A 40 5.29 16.89 -0.46
N GLN A 41 4.33 17.45 -1.21
CA GLN A 41 2.99 16.88 -1.23
C GLN A 41 2.99 15.48 -1.80
N CYS A 42 3.77 15.25 -2.85
CA CYS A 42 3.88 13.92 -3.43
C CYS A 42 4.45 12.95 -2.40
N TYR A 43 5.45 13.38 -1.67
CA TYR A 43 6.07 12.52 -0.68
C TYR A 43 5.07 12.17 0.42
N GLU A 44 4.31 13.15 0.88
CA GLU A 44 3.34 12.91 1.94
C GLU A 44 2.25 11.96 1.47
N ARG A 45 1.76 12.18 0.26
CA ARG A 45 0.74 11.31 -0.27
C ARG A 45 1.30 9.91 -0.50
N GLY A 46 2.52 9.84 -1.00
CA GLY A 46 3.17 8.55 -1.20
C GLY A 46 3.33 7.77 0.08
N ALA A 47 3.67 8.47 1.16
CA ALA A 47 3.81 7.80 2.44
C ALA A 47 2.49 7.21 2.91
N GLN A 48 1.40 7.96 2.70
CA GLN A 48 0.09 7.47 3.08
C GLN A 48 -0.34 6.28 2.22
N LEU A 49 -0.06 6.36 0.93
CA LEU A 49 -0.38 5.26 0.03
C LEU A 49 0.43 4.02 0.39
N LYS A 50 1.69 4.21 0.72
CA LYS A 50 2.53 3.10 1.12
C LYS A 50 1.98 2.43 2.37
N SER A 51 1.60 3.23 3.34
CA SER A 51 1.04 2.69 4.57
C SER A 51 -0.24 1.92 4.30
N HIS A 52 -1.08 2.45 3.41
CA HIS A 52 -2.33 1.79 3.06
C HIS A 52 -2.05 0.45 2.38
N CYS A 53 -1.08 0.43 1.47
CA CYS A 53 -0.72 -0.80 0.80
C CYS A 53 -0.20 -1.83 1.79
N GLU A 54 0.61 -1.41 2.73
CA GLU A 54 1.13 -2.32 3.74
C GLU A 54 0.02 -2.88 4.60
N HIS A 55 -0.95 -2.03 4.93
CA HIS A 55 -2.08 -2.48 5.70
C HIS A 55 -2.89 -3.53 4.96
N LYS A 56 -3.11 -3.29 3.67
CA LYS A 56 -3.84 -4.24 2.84
C LYS A 56 -3.09 -5.55 2.70
N LEU A 57 -1.78 -5.46 2.55
CA LEU A 57 -0.98 -6.68 2.46
C LEU A 57 -1.02 -7.46 3.75
N ASN A 58 -1.00 -6.77 4.88
CA ASN A 58 -1.11 -7.43 6.16
C ASN A 58 -2.42 -8.17 6.30
N GLU A 59 -3.50 -7.53 5.88
CA GLU A 59 -4.80 -8.18 5.95
C GLU A 59 -4.84 -9.41 5.08
N ALA A 60 -4.27 -9.30 3.88
CA ALA A 60 -4.25 -10.44 2.97
C ALA A 60 -3.40 -11.56 3.53
N GLN A 61 -2.28 -11.20 4.15
CA GLN A 61 -1.40 -12.17 4.75
C GLN A 61 -2.12 -12.94 5.85
N GLN A 62 -2.87 -12.22 6.66
CA GLN A 62 -3.61 -12.87 7.74
C GLN A 62 -4.66 -13.81 7.20
N ARG A 63 -5.30 -13.44 6.11
CA ARG A 63 -6.28 -14.32 5.51
C ARG A 63 -5.64 -15.58 4.97
N VAL A 64 -4.50 -15.43 4.33
CA VAL A 64 -3.79 -16.58 3.79
C VAL A 64 -3.35 -17.50 4.93
N ASP A 65 -2.80 -16.90 5.97
CA ASP A 65 -2.36 -17.69 7.12
C ASP A 65 -3.51 -18.49 7.70
N ARG A 66 -4.67 -17.84 7.81
CA ARG A 66 -5.81 -18.51 8.39
C ARG A 66 -6.29 -19.66 7.53
N ILE A 67 -6.27 -19.48 6.21
CA ILE A 67 -6.70 -20.52 5.32
C ILE A 67 -5.72 -21.69 5.33
N VAL A 68 -4.46 -21.37 5.24
CA VAL A 68 -3.45 -22.41 5.12
C VAL A 68 -3.30 -23.19 6.39
N ILE A 69 -3.27 -22.49 7.50
CA ILE A 69 -3.12 -23.16 8.78
C ILE A 69 -4.39 -23.88 9.13
N GLY A 70 -5.50 -23.21 8.95
CA GLY A 70 -6.79 -23.79 9.18
C GLY A 70 -6.86 -24.50 10.51
N PRO A 71 -7.84 -25.32 10.67
CA PRO A 71 -7.99 -26.05 11.91
C PRO A 71 -6.90 -27.09 12.09
N ASP A 72 -6.30 -27.52 11.02
CA ASP A 72 -5.25 -28.51 11.12
C ASP A 72 -3.93 -27.91 11.51
N GLY A 73 -3.69 -26.74 11.10
CA GLY A 73 -2.48 -26.06 11.46
C GLY A 73 -1.23 -26.62 10.84
N GLU A 74 -1.36 -27.53 9.91
CA GLU A 74 -0.16 -28.12 9.41
C GLU A 74 0.29 -27.60 8.10
N VAL A 75 -0.61 -27.27 7.29
CA VAL A 75 -0.22 -26.81 5.98
C VAL A 75 0.48 -25.50 6.02
N GLY A 76 0.19 -24.74 6.99
CA GLY A 76 0.66 -23.39 7.02
C GLY A 76 2.13 -23.24 6.95
N ALA A 77 2.81 -24.29 7.22
CA ALA A 77 4.24 -24.16 7.23
C ALA A 77 4.79 -23.64 5.94
N ALA A 78 4.23 -24.09 4.88
CA ALA A 78 4.78 -23.76 3.60
C ALA A 78 4.80 -22.27 3.32
N PRO A 79 3.68 -21.62 3.43
CA PRO A 79 3.69 -20.21 3.07
C PRO A 79 4.50 -19.36 3.99
N ALA A 80 4.64 -19.77 5.16
CA ALA A 80 5.38 -18.96 6.10
C ALA A 80 6.80 -18.78 5.66
N LYS A 81 7.26 -19.65 4.83
CA LYS A 81 8.61 -19.52 4.44
C LYS A 81 8.85 -18.55 3.39
N LEU A 82 7.86 -18.03 2.81
CA LEU A 82 8.08 -17.13 1.74
C LEU A 82 8.93 -15.95 2.07
N ASP A 83 8.94 -15.55 3.27
CA ASP A 83 9.76 -14.40 3.53
C ASP A 83 11.20 -14.66 3.50
#